data_4b2767b3e03cb27cd1db43df9c6ec572
#
_entry.id   4b2767b3e03cb27cd1db43df9c6ec572
#
_cell.length_a   1.000
_cell.length_b   1.000
_cell.length_c   1.000
_cell.angle_alpha   90.00
_cell.angle_beta   90.00
_cell.angle_gamma   90.00
#
_symmetry.space_group_name_H-M   'P 1'
#
loop_
_entity.id
_entity.type
_entity.pdbx_description
1 polymer ?
#
loop_
_entity_poly.entity_id
_entity_poly.type
_entity_poly.pdbx_seq_one_letter_code
_entity_poly.pdbx_strand_id
1 'polypeptide(L)'
;MIDLVIVGGGPAGLAAAYSAWQHGLRDILILERDNELGGILNQCIHNGFGLHRFGEQLTGPEYAGRCIELLRSTGVRVELGTMVLEVTPDKKIHCVSREKGYQILEARSIILCMGCRERTRGAIGIPGTRPAGIYTAGAAQRYVNMEGYLVGKRVLILGSGDIGLIMARRMTLEGAKVLACVEVMPYSGGLTRNIVQCLQDFDIPLYLSHTIVDIQGKARVEKATVAKVDENRRPIPGTEIEFDVDTILLSVGLIPENELTRQAGIPMDPHTKGAVVYENMETGIPGVFACGNVVHVHDLVDFVSGESDLAGASAAAYVLKGEASDAAALDLIPGNGVGYTVPQRVRPADVDRSVNISFRVRQNYGPSQITVTCGGRQLARFKRQRMAPGEMEHIALPKVLLEKADGPLTVAVEEVIAE
;
A
#
# COMPACT_ATOMS: atom_id res chain seq x y z
N MET A 1 24.87 13.23 -14.76
CA MET A 1 23.59 13.47 -14.02
C MET A 1 22.47 12.82 -14.82
N ILE A 2 21.66 11.96 -14.21
CA ILE A 2 20.57 11.20 -14.83
C ILE A 2 19.30 12.06 -14.78
N ASP A 3 18.47 12.05 -15.82
CA ASP A 3 17.25 12.86 -15.81
C ASP A 3 16.24 12.39 -14.76
N LEU A 4 15.99 11.07 -14.68
CA LEU A 4 15.07 10.49 -13.71
C LEU A 4 15.61 9.17 -13.15
N VAL A 5 15.71 9.07 -11.82
CA VAL A 5 15.96 7.81 -11.12
C VAL A 5 14.69 7.38 -10.38
N ILE A 6 14.29 6.12 -10.56
CA ILE A 6 13.14 5.50 -9.90
C ILE A 6 13.65 4.44 -8.94
N VAL A 7 13.27 4.56 -7.67
CA VAL A 7 13.67 3.64 -6.61
C VAL A 7 12.57 2.60 -6.39
N GLY A 8 12.81 1.39 -6.88
CA GLY A 8 11.88 0.26 -6.85
C GLY A 8 11.31 -0.10 -8.22
N GLY A 9 11.45 -1.36 -8.61
CA GLY A 9 11.01 -1.94 -9.88
C GLY A 9 9.70 -2.73 -9.80
N GLY A 10 8.87 -2.47 -8.78
CA GLY A 10 7.52 -3.00 -8.64
C GLY A 10 6.52 -2.29 -9.56
N PRO A 11 5.21 -2.59 -9.47
CA PRO A 11 4.18 -2.03 -10.36
C PRO A 11 4.18 -0.50 -10.39
N ALA A 12 4.43 0.15 -9.26
CA ALA A 12 4.53 1.60 -9.18
C ALA A 12 5.69 2.14 -10.02
N GLY A 13 6.90 1.61 -9.83
CA GLY A 13 8.08 2.06 -10.57
C GLY A 13 8.00 1.78 -12.07
N LEU A 14 7.44 0.63 -12.46
CA LEU A 14 7.21 0.27 -13.86
C LEU A 14 6.24 1.24 -14.56
N ALA A 15 5.12 1.55 -13.91
CA ALA A 15 4.13 2.49 -14.44
C ALA A 15 4.70 3.92 -14.52
N ALA A 16 5.38 4.39 -13.46
CA ALA A 16 6.01 5.70 -13.43
C ALA A 16 7.07 5.86 -14.54
N ALA A 17 7.92 4.84 -14.75
CA ALA A 17 8.94 4.86 -15.79
C ALA A 17 8.33 4.93 -17.20
N TYR A 18 7.31 4.10 -17.45
CA TYR A 18 6.63 4.09 -18.73
C TYR A 18 5.92 5.42 -19.01
N SER A 19 5.22 5.96 -18.01
CA SER A 19 4.56 7.26 -18.13
C SER A 19 5.56 8.39 -18.37
N ALA A 20 6.67 8.44 -17.63
CA ALA A 20 7.71 9.45 -17.85
C ALA A 20 8.29 9.39 -19.29
N TRP A 21 8.51 8.17 -19.79
CA TRP A 21 8.95 7.97 -21.18
C TRP A 21 7.91 8.45 -22.19
N GLN A 22 6.62 8.16 -22.00
CA GLN A 22 5.53 8.64 -22.85
C GLN A 22 5.46 10.18 -22.88
N HIS A 23 5.82 10.84 -21.78
CA HIS A 23 5.87 12.31 -21.68
C HIS A 23 7.21 12.92 -22.14
N GLY A 24 8.02 12.18 -22.87
CA GLY A 24 9.17 12.70 -23.57
C GLY A 24 10.52 12.49 -22.89
N LEU A 25 10.58 11.99 -21.67
CA LEU A 25 11.84 11.73 -20.99
C LEU A 25 12.52 10.48 -21.58
N ARG A 26 13.85 10.49 -21.66
CA ARG A 26 14.61 9.37 -22.27
C ARG A 26 15.68 8.81 -21.34
N ASP A 27 16.37 9.62 -20.56
CA ASP A 27 17.39 9.17 -19.62
C ASP A 27 16.74 8.79 -18.28
N ILE A 28 16.17 7.59 -18.23
CA ILE A 28 15.45 7.03 -17.08
C ILE A 28 16.19 5.78 -16.59
N LEU A 29 16.37 5.69 -15.26
CA LEU A 29 16.98 4.55 -14.60
C LEU A 29 16.09 4.03 -13.47
N ILE A 30 15.76 2.73 -13.50
CA ILE A 30 15.12 2.02 -12.39
C ILE A 30 16.21 1.31 -11.58
N LEU A 31 16.21 1.49 -10.26
CA LEU A 31 17.03 0.75 -9.30
C LEU A 31 16.13 -0.24 -8.55
N GLU A 32 16.38 -1.54 -8.71
CA GLU A 32 15.61 -2.61 -8.07
C GLU A 32 16.54 -3.49 -7.22
N ARG A 33 16.17 -3.69 -5.95
CA ARG A 33 16.97 -4.48 -5.00
C ARG A 33 16.89 -5.99 -5.25
N ASP A 34 15.77 -6.48 -5.82
CA ASP A 34 15.60 -7.90 -6.15
C ASP A 34 16.30 -8.23 -7.49
N ASN A 35 16.36 -9.50 -7.81
CA ASN A 35 17.00 -10.00 -9.04
C ASN A 35 16.07 -9.93 -10.26
N GLU A 36 14.83 -9.47 -10.07
CA GLU A 36 13.82 -9.34 -11.12
C GLU A 36 12.89 -8.15 -10.86
N LEU A 37 12.28 -7.65 -11.94
CA LEU A 37 11.22 -6.65 -11.88
C LEU A 37 9.87 -7.29 -11.51
N GLY A 38 8.90 -6.45 -11.07
CA GLY A 38 7.54 -6.87 -10.73
C GLY A 38 7.22 -6.78 -9.25
N GLY A 39 8.25 -6.79 -8.40
CA GLY A 39 8.10 -6.64 -6.95
C GLY A 39 7.15 -7.67 -6.34
N ILE A 40 6.28 -7.23 -5.42
CA ILE A 40 5.36 -8.11 -4.69
C ILE A 40 4.37 -8.88 -5.59
N LEU A 41 4.10 -8.41 -6.81
CA LEU A 41 3.19 -9.08 -7.73
C LEU A 41 3.68 -10.47 -8.12
N ASN A 42 4.98 -10.71 -8.18
CA ASN A 42 5.55 -11.98 -8.60
C ASN A 42 5.12 -13.15 -7.70
N GLN A 43 4.84 -12.90 -6.43
CA GLN A 43 4.34 -13.91 -5.51
C GLN A 43 2.80 -14.03 -5.46
N CYS A 44 2.07 -13.08 -6.06
CA CYS A 44 0.60 -13.01 -6.05
C CYS A 44 -0.01 -13.82 -7.20
N ILE A 45 0.08 -15.16 -7.13
CA ILE A 45 -0.37 -16.05 -8.21
C ILE A 45 -1.88 -16.23 -8.32
N HIS A 46 -2.67 -15.57 -7.48
CA HIS A 46 -4.14 -15.53 -7.54
C HIS A 46 -4.61 -14.46 -8.53
N ASN A 47 -5.84 -14.60 -9.05
CA ASN A 47 -6.50 -13.63 -9.91
C ASN A 47 -7.00 -12.40 -9.13
N GLY A 48 -7.29 -11.32 -9.85
CA GLY A 48 -7.90 -10.10 -9.30
C GLY A 48 -7.18 -8.80 -9.66
N PHE A 49 -6.21 -8.87 -10.56
CA PHE A 49 -5.41 -7.72 -11.03
C PHE A 49 -5.76 -7.35 -12.46
N GLY A 50 -5.63 -6.08 -12.83
CA GLY A 50 -5.66 -5.61 -14.22
C GLY A 50 -7.03 -5.28 -14.80
N LEU A 51 -8.11 -5.45 -14.04
CA LEU A 51 -9.46 -5.24 -14.55
C LEU A 51 -9.68 -3.78 -15.02
N HIS A 52 -9.17 -2.81 -14.27
CA HIS A 52 -9.31 -1.39 -14.61
C HIS A 52 -8.25 -0.93 -15.63
N ARG A 53 -7.01 -1.44 -15.55
CA ARG A 53 -5.90 -1.00 -16.40
C ARG A 53 -5.89 -1.70 -17.76
N PHE A 54 -6.12 -3.01 -17.77
CA PHE A 54 -5.99 -3.85 -18.98
C PHE A 54 -7.34 -4.39 -19.49
N GLY A 55 -8.44 -4.20 -18.76
CA GLY A 55 -9.74 -4.76 -19.10
C GLY A 55 -9.81 -6.28 -18.96
N GLU A 56 -8.81 -6.91 -18.35
CA GLU A 56 -8.65 -8.35 -18.18
C GLU A 56 -8.40 -8.68 -16.72
N GLN A 57 -8.83 -9.87 -16.30
CA GLN A 57 -8.55 -10.38 -14.96
C GLN A 57 -7.27 -11.22 -14.99
N LEU A 58 -6.19 -10.69 -14.47
CA LEU A 58 -4.85 -11.26 -14.49
C LEU A 58 -4.45 -11.76 -13.11
N THR A 59 -3.44 -12.64 -13.07
CA THR A 59 -2.63 -12.92 -11.87
C THR A 59 -1.60 -11.81 -11.67
N GLY A 60 -0.98 -11.75 -10.48
CA GLY A 60 0.09 -10.78 -10.20
C GLY A 60 1.26 -10.87 -11.18
N PRO A 61 1.84 -12.08 -11.43
CA PRO A 61 2.91 -12.23 -12.41
C PRO A 61 2.52 -11.82 -13.84
N GLU A 62 1.29 -12.11 -14.27
CA GLU A 62 0.80 -11.68 -15.60
C GLU A 62 0.70 -10.15 -15.68
N TYR A 63 0.19 -9.50 -14.62
CA TYR A 63 0.15 -8.04 -14.55
C TYR A 63 1.56 -7.43 -14.61
N ALA A 64 2.49 -7.95 -13.81
CA ALA A 64 3.89 -7.53 -13.82
C ALA A 64 4.52 -7.72 -15.21
N GLY A 65 4.29 -8.89 -15.83
CA GLY A 65 4.76 -9.21 -17.18
C GLY A 65 4.27 -8.21 -18.22
N ARG A 66 2.98 -7.80 -18.17
CA ARG A 66 2.42 -6.77 -19.07
C ARG A 66 3.13 -5.42 -18.88
N CYS A 67 3.34 -5.00 -17.63
CA CYS A 67 4.06 -3.75 -17.36
C CYS A 67 5.52 -3.78 -17.81
N ILE A 68 6.22 -4.90 -17.62
CA ILE A 68 7.60 -5.11 -18.06
C ILE A 68 7.68 -5.08 -19.59
N GLU A 69 6.74 -5.71 -20.28
CA GLU A 69 6.71 -5.72 -21.75
C GLU A 69 6.52 -4.32 -22.33
N LEU A 70 5.64 -3.50 -21.75
CA LEU A 70 5.50 -2.09 -22.11
C LEU A 70 6.83 -1.34 -21.99
N LEU A 71 7.60 -1.64 -20.94
CA LEU A 71 8.88 -0.97 -20.69
C LEU A 71 9.99 -1.40 -21.65
N ARG A 72 9.99 -2.66 -22.14
CA ARG A 72 11.02 -3.20 -23.05
C ARG A 72 11.20 -2.41 -24.33
N SER A 73 10.14 -1.80 -24.82
CA SER A 73 10.15 -0.99 -26.05
C SER A 73 10.70 0.44 -25.86
N THR A 74 11.01 0.84 -24.61
CA THR A 74 11.29 2.24 -24.26
C THR A 74 12.77 2.63 -24.20
N GLY A 75 13.67 1.67 -24.00
CA GLY A 75 15.08 1.94 -23.73
C GLY A 75 15.37 2.43 -22.31
N VAL A 76 14.40 2.39 -21.40
CA VAL A 76 14.60 2.66 -19.97
C VAL A 76 15.61 1.68 -19.39
N ARG A 77 16.60 2.20 -18.68
CA ARG A 77 17.65 1.39 -18.05
C ARG A 77 17.15 0.80 -16.73
N VAL A 78 17.56 -0.44 -16.45
CA VAL A 78 17.22 -1.15 -15.22
C VAL A 78 18.49 -1.70 -14.60
N GLU A 79 18.70 -1.45 -13.31
CA GLU A 79 19.76 -2.07 -12.50
C GLU A 79 19.10 -2.92 -11.42
N LEU A 80 19.17 -4.24 -11.63
CA LEU A 80 18.71 -5.26 -10.67
C LEU A 80 19.78 -5.53 -9.60
N GLY A 81 19.40 -6.17 -8.50
CA GLY A 81 20.32 -6.48 -7.39
C GLY A 81 20.97 -5.23 -6.80
N THR A 82 20.32 -4.07 -6.95
CA THR A 82 20.85 -2.77 -6.55
C THR A 82 20.03 -2.17 -5.42
N MET A 83 20.62 -2.14 -4.22
CA MET A 83 19.99 -1.60 -3.03
C MET A 83 20.33 -0.11 -2.87
N VAL A 84 19.30 0.73 -2.82
CA VAL A 84 19.45 2.14 -2.45
C VAL A 84 19.54 2.23 -0.93
N LEU A 85 20.57 2.91 -0.45
CA LEU A 85 20.88 3.06 0.97
C LEU A 85 20.47 4.42 1.53
N GLU A 86 20.56 5.46 0.69
CA GLU A 86 20.23 6.84 1.07
C GLU A 86 19.82 7.65 -0.17
N VAL A 87 18.91 8.57 0.05
CA VAL A 87 18.54 9.63 -0.89
C VAL A 87 18.73 10.96 -0.18
N THR A 88 19.55 11.85 -0.75
CA THR A 88 19.83 13.14 -0.15
C THR A 88 18.90 14.24 -0.67
N PRO A 89 18.72 15.36 0.08
CA PRO A 89 17.88 16.48 -0.38
C PRO A 89 18.36 17.12 -1.70
N ASP A 90 19.68 17.04 -2.00
CA ASP A 90 20.27 17.50 -3.26
C ASP A 90 20.22 16.45 -4.38
N LYS A 91 19.38 15.41 -4.21
CA LYS A 91 19.06 14.35 -5.18
C LYS A 91 20.27 13.48 -5.58
N LYS A 92 21.13 13.18 -4.63
CA LYS A 92 22.12 12.12 -4.76
C LYS A 92 21.52 10.81 -4.23
N ILE A 93 21.77 9.74 -4.92
CA ILE A 93 21.32 8.39 -4.58
C ILE A 93 22.55 7.54 -4.27
N HIS A 94 22.67 7.15 -3.01
CA HIS A 94 23.70 6.23 -2.56
C HIS A 94 23.16 4.81 -2.70
N CYS A 95 23.80 3.99 -3.51
CA CYS A 95 23.37 2.62 -3.77
C CYS A 95 24.54 1.64 -3.76
N VAL A 96 24.21 0.37 -3.58
CA VAL A 96 25.17 -0.73 -3.60
C VAL A 96 24.62 -1.90 -4.41
N SER A 97 25.48 -2.49 -5.25
CA SER A 97 25.18 -3.74 -5.95
C SER A 97 26.35 -4.70 -5.87
N ARG A 98 26.10 -5.98 -6.14
CA ARG A 98 27.16 -7.00 -6.15
C ARG A 98 28.20 -6.74 -7.24
N GLU A 99 27.75 -6.24 -8.40
CA GLU A 99 28.62 -6.07 -9.58
C GLU A 99 29.43 -4.78 -9.52
N LYS A 100 28.80 -3.67 -9.09
CA LYS A 100 29.41 -2.32 -9.16
C LYS A 100 29.90 -1.80 -7.82
N GLY A 101 29.64 -2.53 -6.73
CA GLY A 101 29.94 -2.07 -5.38
C GLY A 101 29.10 -0.84 -4.98
N TYR A 102 29.67 0.00 -4.13
CA TYR A 102 29.03 1.24 -3.68
C TYR A 102 29.20 2.34 -4.73
N GLN A 103 28.09 3.02 -5.05
CA GLN A 103 28.05 4.12 -6.01
C GLN A 103 27.21 5.28 -5.48
N ILE A 104 27.51 6.48 -5.97
CA ILE A 104 26.69 7.68 -5.78
C ILE A 104 26.24 8.13 -7.17
N LEU A 105 24.94 8.15 -7.39
CA LEU A 105 24.31 8.64 -8.61
C LEU A 105 23.75 10.03 -8.37
N GLU A 106 23.79 10.89 -9.37
CA GLU A 106 23.16 12.21 -9.35
C GLU A 106 22.00 12.25 -10.32
N ALA A 107 20.83 12.70 -9.84
CA ALA A 107 19.60 12.79 -10.63
C ALA A 107 19.04 14.21 -10.65
N ARG A 108 18.36 14.58 -11.75
CA ARG A 108 17.55 15.79 -11.82
C ARG A 108 16.23 15.61 -11.10
N SER A 109 15.66 14.40 -11.18
CA SER A 109 14.41 14.01 -10.52
C SER A 109 14.49 12.60 -9.97
N ILE A 110 13.74 12.32 -8.89
CA ILE A 110 13.66 10.99 -8.24
C ILE A 110 12.20 10.64 -8.00
N ILE A 111 11.80 9.39 -8.25
CA ILE A 111 10.52 8.85 -7.82
C ILE A 111 10.75 7.71 -6.82
N LEU A 112 10.13 7.83 -5.64
CA LEU A 112 10.18 6.85 -4.57
C LEU A 112 9.01 5.86 -4.73
N CYS A 113 9.33 4.59 -5.02
CA CYS A 113 8.38 3.51 -5.31
C CYS A 113 8.66 2.25 -4.49
N MET A 114 9.19 2.39 -3.25
CA MET A 114 9.67 1.27 -2.44
C MET A 114 8.55 0.37 -1.89
N GLY A 115 7.29 0.77 -2.05
CA GLY A 115 6.14 -0.02 -1.59
C GLY A 115 5.98 -0.03 -0.08
N CYS A 116 5.59 -1.19 0.46
CA CYS A 116 5.34 -1.37 1.89
C CYS A 116 5.85 -2.74 2.36
N ARG A 117 5.99 -2.90 3.68
CA ARG A 117 6.27 -4.17 4.36
C ARG A 117 5.16 -4.53 5.33
N GLU A 118 5.06 -5.79 5.70
CA GLU A 118 4.09 -6.26 6.66
C GLU A 118 4.53 -5.99 8.11
N ARG A 119 3.54 -5.80 8.99
CA ARG A 119 3.78 -5.75 10.43
C ARG A 119 4.17 -7.12 10.94
N THR A 120 5.29 -7.18 11.67
CA THR A 120 5.80 -8.39 12.29
C THR A 120 5.18 -8.61 13.67
N ARG A 121 5.41 -9.81 14.25
CA ARG A 121 5.06 -10.11 15.63
C ARG A 121 5.54 -9.05 16.63
N GLY A 122 6.77 -8.56 16.45
CA GLY A 122 7.35 -7.52 17.31
C GLY A 122 6.60 -6.19 17.23
N ALA A 123 6.10 -5.83 16.05
CA ALA A 123 5.36 -4.59 15.85
C ALA A 123 3.99 -4.56 16.53
N ILE A 124 3.38 -5.73 16.76
CA ILE A 124 2.08 -5.86 17.45
C ILE A 124 2.18 -6.43 18.87
N GLY A 125 3.41 -6.76 19.33
CA GLY A 125 3.68 -7.11 20.71
C GLY A 125 3.05 -8.41 21.21
N ILE A 126 2.86 -9.45 20.37
CA ILE A 126 2.25 -10.72 20.83
C ILE A 126 3.15 -11.37 21.88
N PRO A 127 2.60 -11.69 23.09
CA PRO A 127 3.34 -12.32 24.18
C PRO A 127 3.80 -13.76 23.87
N GLY A 128 4.54 -14.35 24.81
CA GLY A 128 4.98 -15.74 24.81
C GLY A 128 6.41 -15.94 24.34
N THR A 129 6.80 -17.21 24.15
CA THR A 129 8.14 -17.63 23.71
C THR A 129 8.38 -17.19 22.26
N ARG A 130 9.64 -17.24 21.81
CA ARG A 130 10.03 -16.77 20.45
C ARG A 130 10.58 -17.92 19.59
N PRO A 131 9.81 -18.95 19.28
CA PRO A 131 10.22 -20.04 18.42
C PRO A 131 10.18 -19.64 16.94
N ALA A 132 10.76 -20.47 16.07
CA ALA A 132 10.51 -20.41 14.63
C ALA A 132 9.05 -20.79 14.30
N GLY A 133 8.63 -20.59 13.04
CA GLY A 133 7.28 -20.93 12.56
C GLY A 133 6.27 -19.79 12.62
N ILE A 134 6.72 -18.56 12.91
CA ILE A 134 5.87 -17.37 12.89
C ILE A 134 6.33 -16.50 11.73
N TYR A 135 5.46 -16.34 10.73
CA TYR A 135 5.73 -15.59 9.50
C TYR A 135 4.71 -14.49 9.30
N THR A 136 5.06 -13.44 8.59
CA THR A 136 4.06 -12.60 7.96
C THR A 136 3.42 -13.36 6.79
N ALA A 137 2.17 -13.05 6.46
CA ALA A 137 1.44 -13.79 5.42
C ALA A 137 2.11 -13.65 4.05
N GLY A 138 2.65 -12.48 3.71
CA GLY A 138 3.37 -12.27 2.46
C GLY A 138 4.74 -12.96 2.42
N ALA A 139 5.46 -13.07 3.54
CA ALA A 139 6.68 -13.88 3.57
C ALA A 139 6.37 -15.36 3.34
N ALA A 140 5.31 -15.89 3.96
CA ALA A 140 4.85 -17.25 3.70
C ALA A 140 4.40 -17.42 2.24
N GLN A 141 3.73 -16.42 1.67
CA GLN A 141 3.33 -16.41 0.27
C GLN A 141 4.53 -16.53 -0.67
N ARG A 142 5.61 -15.80 -0.42
CA ARG A 142 6.86 -15.91 -1.20
C ARG A 142 7.43 -17.33 -1.09
N TYR A 143 7.58 -17.87 0.12
CA TYR A 143 8.12 -19.22 0.30
C TYR A 143 7.31 -20.28 -0.45
N VAL A 144 5.98 -20.21 -0.37
CA VAL A 144 5.10 -21.20 -1.00
C VAL A 144 5.04 -21.02 -2.52
N ASN A 145 4.88 -19.78 -2.99
CA ASN A 145 4.56 -19.52 -4.40
C ASN A 145 5.80 -19.37 -5.29
N MET A 146 6.93 -18.89 -4.75
CA MET A 146 8.15 -18.64 -5.53
C MET A 146 9.26 -19.64 -5.20
N GLU A 147 9.44 -19.98 -3.93
CA GLU A 147 10.55 -20.84 -3.49
C GLU A 147 10.15 -22.34 -3.38
N GLY A 148 8.84 -22.66 -3.47
CA GLY A 148 8.33 -24.04 -3.39
C GLY A 148 8.43 -24.68 -2.01
N TYR A 149 8.49 -23.89 -0.92
CA TYR A 149 8.58 -24.39 0.44
C TYR A 149 7.26 -24.24 1.19
N LEU A 150 6.70 -25.35 1.66
CA LEU A 150 5.57 -25.33 2.59
C LEU A 150 6.06 -24.92 3.98
N VAL A 151 5.63 -23.75 4.48
CA VAL A 151 6.12 -23.16 5.74
C VAL A 151 5.63 -23.87 6.99
N GLY A 152 4.62 -24.75 6.89
CA GLY A 152 4.13 -25.59 7.98
C GLY A 152 2.87 -26.37 7.61
N LYS A 153 2.39 -27.21 8.54
CA LYS A 153 1.29 -28.14 8.30
C LYS A 153 0.02 -27.86 9.12
N ARG A 154 0.16 -27.22 10.28
CA ARG A 154 -0.93 -26.87 11.19
C ARG A 154 -0.89 -25.36 11.45
N VAL A 155 -1.72 -24.62 10.71
CA VAL A 155 -1.59 -23.18 10.55
C VAL A 155 -2.71 -22.45 11.28
N LEU A 156 -2.35 -21.43 12.05
CA LEU A 156 -3.27 -20.39 12.56
C LEU A 156 -2.95 -19.08 11.86
N ILE A 157 -4.00 -18.34 11.42
CA ILE A 157 -3.83 -17.05 10.75
C ILE A 157 -4.37 -15.96 11.66
N LEU A 158 -3.58 -14.93 11.93
CA LEU A 158 -4.00 -13.72 12.62
C LEU A 158 -4.17 -12.58 11.63
N GLY A 159 -5.38 -12.06 11.55
CA GLY A 159 -5.83 -11.03 10.62
C GLY A 159 -6.61 -11.59 9.44
N SER A 160 -7.77 -11.00 9.16
CA SER A 160 -8.68 -11.38 8.08
C SER A 160 -8.70 -10.39 6.92
N GLY A 161 -7.60 -9.66 6.71
CA GLY A 161 -7.36 -8.92 5.47
C GLY A 161 -7.14 -9.87 4.29
N ASP A 162 -7.22 -9.36 3.06
CA ASP A 162 -7.18 -10.18 1.84
C ASP A 162 -5.98 -11.13 1.77
N ILE A 163 -4.77 -10.68 2.15
CA ILE A 163 -3.58 -11.54 2.14
C ILE A 163 -3.76 -12.72 3.10
N GLY A 164 -4.32 -12.51 4.30
CA GLY A 164 -4.60 -13.57 5.27
C GLY A 164 -5.60 -14.59 4.74
N LEU A 165 -6.69 -14.11 4.12
CA LEU A 165 -7.73 -14.95 3.52
C LEU A 165 -7.16 -15.77 2.34
N ILE A 166 -6.43 -15.13 1.44
CA ILE A 166 -5.80 -15.77 0.28
C ILE A 166 -4.80 -16.84 0.73
N MET A 167 -4.01 -16.56 1.79
CA MET A 167 -3.07 -17.53 2.33
C MET A 167 -3.77 -18.68 3.07
N ALA A 168 -4.94 -18.46 3.67
CA ALA A 168 -5.73 -19.56 4.24
C ALA A 168 -6.08 -20.58 3.15
N ARG A 169 -6.63 -20.11 2.03
CA ARG A 169 -6.91 -20.95 0.87
C ARG A 169 -5.65 -21.59 0.30
N ARG A 170 -4.58 -20.79 0.10
CA ARG A 170 -3.34 -21.26 -0.51
C ARG A 170 -2.68 -22.37 0.29
N MET A 171 -2.53 -22.18 1.61
CA MET A 171 -1.96 -23.20 2.50
C MET A 171 -2.76 -24.50 2.49
N THR A 172 -4.11 -24.40 2.46
CA THR A 172 -4.99 -25.56 2.38
C THR A 172 -4.81 -26.33 1.06
N LEU A 173 -4.69 -25.61 -0.07
CA LEU A 173 -4.46 -26.23 -1.38
C LEU A 173 -3.08 -26.92 -1.47
N GLU A 174 -2.09 -26.46 -0.71
CA GLU A 174 -0.78 -27.08 -0.61
C GLU A 174 -0.72 -28.23 0.44
N GLY A 175 -1.87 -28.61 1.01
CA GLY A 175 -1.99 -29.74 1.92
C GLY A 175 -1.73 -29.42 3.40
N ALA A 176 -1.62 -28.17 3.79
CA ALA A 176 -1.63 -27.77 5.19
C ALA A 176 -3.06 -27.75 5.75
N LYS A 177 -3.21 -27.98 7.05
CA LYS A 177 -4.47 -27.78 7.76
C LYS A 177 -4.49 -26.37 8.38
N VAL A 178 -5.30 -25.50 7.83
CA VAL A 178 -5.59 -24.20 8.44
C VAL A 178 -6.66 -24.39 9.51
N LEU A 179 -6.31 -24.14 10.76
CA LEU A 179 -7.19 -24.41 11.92
C LEU A 179 -8.21 -23.31 12.14
N ALA A 180 -7.81 -22.06 11.92
CA ALA A 180 -8.68 -20.89 12.02
C ALA A 180 -8.04 -19.64 11.41
N CYS A 181 -8.88 -18.66 11.08
CA CYS A 181 -8.53 -17.28 10.90
C CYS A 181 -9.07 -16.47 12.08
N VAL A 182 -8.25 -15.62 12.68
CA VAL A 182 -8.54 -14.84 13.89
C VAL A 182 -8.48 -13.36 13.57
N GLU A 183 -9.50 -12.60 13.93
CA GLU A 183 -9.61 -11.16 13.64
C GLU A 183 -9.96 -10.37 14.90
N VAL A 184 -9.17 -9.35 15.19
CA VAL A 184 -9.35 -8.48 16.37
C VAL A 184 -10.58 -7.59 16.26
N MET A 185 -10.98 -7.25 15.04
CA MET A 185 -12.17 -6.44 14.78
C MET A 185 -13.44 -7.30 14.82
N PRO A 186 -14.62 -6.69 15.07
CA PRO A 186 -15.92 -7.40 15.02
C PRO A 186 -16.39 -7.68 13.60
N TYR A 187 -15.54 -7.40 12.59
CA TYR A 187 -15.79 -7.65 11.17
C TYR A 187 -14.48 -7.99 10.45
N SER A 188 -14.56 -8.71 9.34
CA SER A 188 -13.41 -8.99 8.47
C SER A 188 -12.99 -7.74 7.70
N GLY A 189 -11.67 -7.51 7.58
CA GLY A 189 -11.11 -6.43 6.77
C GLY A 189 -10.93 -6.79 5.28
N GLY A 190 -11.15 -8.04 4.90
CA GLY A 190 -11.02 -8.49 3.51
C GLY A 190 -12.33 -8.39 2.71
N LEU A 191 -12.20 -8.49 1.39
CA LEU A 191 -13.33 -8.47 0.47
C LEU A 191 -14.29 -9.66 0.73
N THR A 192 -15.59 -9.42 0.65
CA THR A 192 -16.62 -10.46 0.89
C THR A 192 -16.42 -11.72 0.03
N ARG A 193 -16.01 -11.56 -1.24
CA ARG A 193 -15.70 -12.68 -2.12
C ARG A 193 -14.56 -13.56 -1.57
N ASN A 194 -13.55 -12.96 -0.95
CA ASN A 194 -12.43 -13.68 -0.37
C ASN A 194 -12.81 -14.40 0.92
N ILE A 195 -13.74 -13.87 1.71
CA ILE A 195 -14.30 -14.58 2.87
C ILE A 195 -14.97 -15.88 2.40
N VAL A 196 -15.79 -15.81 1.35
CA VAL A 196 -16.47 -16.99 0.79
C VAL A 196 -15.43 -17.97 0.22
N GLN A 197 -14.65 -17.55 -0.76
CA GLN A 197 -13.75 -18.42 -1.53
C GLN A 197 -12.55 -18.94 -0.77
N CYS A 198 -12.15 -18.27 0.31
CA CYS A 198 -10.92 -18.63 1.04
C CYS A 198 -11.18 -19.26 2.41
N LEU A 199 -12.33 -19.01 3.03
CA LEU A 199 -12.67 -19.60 4.32
C LEU A 199 -13.89 -20.52 4.22
N GLN A 200 -15.04 -20.04 3.72
CA GLN A 200 -16.28 -20.82 3.72
C GLN A 200 -16.19 -22.05 2.83
N ASP A 201 -15.63 -21.93 1.61
CA ASP A 201 -15.46 -23.07 0.68
C ASP A 201 -14.50 -24.16 1.21
N PHE A 202 -13.72 -23.84 2.25
CA PHE A 202 -12.74 -24.74 2.86
C PHE A 202 -13.07 -25.09 4.33
N ASP A 203 -14.26 -24.72 4.83
CA ASP A 203 -14.68 -24.93 6.22
C ASP A 203 -13.68 -24.39 7.26
N ILE A 204 -13.00 -23.27 6.96
CA ILE A 204 -12.06 -22.63 7.86
C ILE A 204 -12.82 -21.63 8.76
N PRO A 205 -12.83 -21.85 10.09
CA PRO A 205 -13.55 -20.97 11.02
C PRO A 205 -12.90 -19.58 11.10
N LEU A 206 -13.75 -18.54 11.16
CA LEU A 206 -13.36 -17.14 11.39
C LEU A 206 -13.80 -16.71 12.79
N TYR A 207 -12.83 -16.39 13.64
CA TYR A 207 -13.05 -15.86 14.99
C TYR A 207 -12.92 -14.33 14.97
N LEU A 208 -14.04 -13.63 14.93
CA LEU A 208 -14.11 -12.15 15.04
C LEU A 208 -14.03 -11.71 16.49
N SER A 209 -13.53 -10.50 16.76
CA SER A 209 -13.26 -9.96 18.11
C SER A 209 -12.36 -10.89 18.93
N HIS A 210 -11.36 -11.49 18.30
CA HIS A 210 -10.36 -12.35 18.96
C HIS A 210 -8.95 -11.97 18.57
N THR A 211 -7.98 -12.29 19.44
CA THR A 211 -6.56 -12.09 19.15
C THR A 211 -5.70 -13.20 19.79
N ILE A 212 -4.47 -13.36 19.33
CA ILE A 212 -3.50 -14.27 19.97
C ILE A 212 -2.94 -13.57 21.21
N VAL A 213 -3.06 -14.23 22.36
CA VAL A 213 -2.63 -13.70 23.67
C VAL A 213 -1.38 -14.39 24.22
N ASP A 214 -1.04 -15.58 23.72
CA ASP A 214 0.19 -16.28 24.07
C ASP A 214 0.66 -17.21 22.96
N ILE A 215 1.98 -17.39 22.86
CA ILE A 215 2.63 -18.31 21.93
C ILE A 215 3.65 -19.13 22.69
N GLN A 216 3.57 -20.45 22.56
CA GLN A 216 4.46 -21.42 23.21
C GLN A 216 5.18 -22.28 22.19
N GLY A 217 6.40 -22.64 22.50
CA GLY A 217 7.26 -23.53 21.72
C GLY A 217 8.74 -23.29 22.07
N LYS A 218 9.60 -24.24 21.71
CA LYS A 218 11.06 -24.16 21.90
C LYS A 218 11.76 -23.84 20.56
N ALA A 219 12.04 -24.87 19.77
CA ALA A 219 12.65 -24.71 18.45
C ALA A 219 11.64 -24.15 17.43
N ARG A 220 10.39 -24.60 17.50
CA ARG A 220 9.29 -24.19 16.65
C ARG A 220 8.05 -23.92 17.49
N VAL A 221 7.09 -23.15 16.97
CA VAL A 221 5.81 -22.96 17.64
C VAL A 221 5.07 -24.30 17.76
N GLU A 222 4.52 -24.55 18.94
CA GLU A 222 3.80 -25.78 19.30
C GLU A 222 2.35 -25.46 19.67
N LYS A 223 2.11 -24.29 20.25
CA LYS A 223 0.80 -23.86 20.72
C LYS A 223 0.62 -22.36 20.56
N ALA A 224 -0.61 -21.94 20.23
CA ALA A 224 -1.08 -20.56 20.29
C ALA A 224 -2.36 -20.49 21.10
N THR A 225 -2.45 -19.52 22.01
CA THR A 225 -3.67 -19.24 22.77
C THR A 225 -4.34 -17.99 22.20
N VAL A 226 -5.62 -18.12 21.86
CA VAL A 226 -6.47 -17.06 21.35
C VAL A 226 -7.50 -16.69 22.39
N ALA A 227 -7.80 -15.41 22.59
CA ALA A 227 -8.85 -14.97 23.48
C ALA A 227 -9.77 -13.94 22.80
N LYS A 228 -11.01 -13.89 23.22
CA LYS A 228 -11.94 -12.82 22.84
C LYS A 228 -11.46 -11.48 23.37
N VAL A 229 -11.73 -10.40 22.66
CA VAL A 229 -11.41 -9.03 23.07
C VAL A 229 -12.66 -8.20 23.31
N ASP A 230 -12.55 -7.22 24.21
CA ASP A 230 -13.57 -6.20 24.45
C ASP A 230 -13.54 -5.09 23.37
N GLU A 231 -14.40 -4.09 23.50
CA GLU A 231 -14.49 -2.92 22.61
C GLU A 231 -13.19 -2.10 22.57
N ASN A 232 -12.36 -2.18 23.61
CA ASN A 232 -11.05 -1.54 23.70
C ASN A 232 -9.93 -2.46 23.20
N ARG A 233 -10.25 -3.61 22.59
CA ARG A 233 -9.34 -4.65 22.10
C ARG A 233 -8.48 -5.27 23.20
N ARG A 234 -8.98 -5.32 24.44
CA ARG A 234 -8.32 -5.97 25.57
C ARG A 234 -8.84 -7.39 25.70
N PRO A 235 -7.94 -8.38 25.88
CA PRO A 235 -8.35 -9.77 26.09
C PRO A 235 -9.28 -9.94 27.28
N ILE A 236 -10.34 -10.73 27.12
CA ILE A 236 -11.32 -11.05 28.17
C ILE A 236 -10.88 -12.38 28.83
N PRO A 237 -10.50 -12.38 30.11
CA PRO A 237 -10.10 -13.60 30.82
C PRO A 237 -11.22 -14.65 30.84
N GLY A 238 -10.85 -15.93 30.72
CA GLY A 238 -11.79 -17.07 30.72
C GLY A 238 -12.40 -17.35 29.33
N THR A 239 -11.93 -16.69 28.29
CA THR A 239 -12.37 -16.92 26.90
C THR A 239 -11.28 -17.58 26.05
N GLU A 240 -10.21 -18.05 26.66
CA GLU A 240 -9.05 -18.60 26.00
C GLU A 240 -9.38 -19.88 25.23
N ILE A 241 -8.90 -19.98 24.00
CA ILE A 241 -8.97 -21.16 23.13
C ILE A 241 -7.54 -21.53 22.76
N GLU A 242 -7.14 -22.75 23.01
CA GLU A 242 -5.83 -23.26 22.67
C GLU A 242 -5.83 -23.96 21.29
N PHE A 243 -4.84 -23.66 20.48
CA PHE A 243 -4.60 -24.30 19.19
C PHE A 243 -3.22 -24.93 19.16
N ASP A 244 -3.16 -26.24 18.87
CA ASP A 244 -1.91 -26.94 18.58
C ASP A 244 -1.48 -26.61 17.15
N VAL A 245 -0.42 -25.83 17.00
CA VAL A 245 0.06 -25.31 15.73
C VAL A 245 1.55 -25.50 15.56
N ASP A 246 2.00 -25.63 14.33
CA ASP A 246 3.41 -25.54 13.97
C ASP A 246 3.75 -24.25 13.21
N THR A 247 2.72 -23.49 12.85
CA THR A 247 2.88 -22.25 12.06
C THR A 247 1.80 -21.22 12.40
N ILE A 248 2.23 -19.97 12.52
CA ILE A 248 1.34 -18.80 12.65
C ILE A 248 1.64 -17.85 11.49
N LEU A 249 0.62 -17.43 10.74
CA LEU A 249 0.71 -16.40 9.72
C LEU A 249 0.09 -15.11 10.24
N LEU A 250 0.81 -14.00 10.06
CA LEU A 250 0.40 -12.67 10.48
C LEU A 250 -0.02 -11.84 9.26
N SER A 251 -1.30 -11.47 9.20
CA SER A 251 -1.88 -10.55 8.21
C SER A 251 -2.47 -9.33 8.93
N VAL A 252 -1.61 -8.62 9.66
CA VAL A 252 -2.01 -7.59 10.66
C VAL A 252 -1.72 -6.16 10.20
N GLY A 253 -1.70 -5.96 8.90
CA GLY A 253 -1.54 -4.67 8.25
C GLY A 253 -0.13 -4.43 7.71
N LEU A 254 -0.04 -3.38 6.90
CA LEU A 254 1.15 -2.99 6.15
C LEU A 254 1.74 -1.68 6.71
N ILE A 255 3.04 -1.49 6.48
CA ILE A 255 3.80 -0.28 6.84
C ILE A 255 4.50 0.21 5.56
N PRO A 256 4.20 1.42 5.08
CA PRO A 256 4.95 2.03 3.98
C PRO A 256 6.46 2.09 4.27
N GLU A 257 7.27 1.70 3.28
CA GLU A 257 8.75 1.64 3.37
C GLU A 257 9.36 3.03 3.20
N ASN A 258 9.52 3.77 4.28
CA ASN A 258 9.87 5.20 4.25
C ASN A 258 11.18 5.55 4.98
N GLU A 259 12.11 4.63 5.12
CA GLU A 259 13.43 4.90 5.67
C GLU A 259 14.15 5.95 4.82
N LEU A 260 14.22 5.76 3.50
CA LEU A 260 14.85 6.70 2.56
C LEU A 260 14.17 8.07 2.56
N THR A 261 12.83 8.08 2.61
CA THR A 261 12.01 9.30 2.66
C THR A 261 12.33 10.15 3.89
N ARG A 262 12.45 9.49 5.06
CA ARG A 262 12.80 10.18 6.33
C ARG A 262 14.24 10.68 6.33
N GLN A 263 15.18 9.87 5.82
CA GLN A 263 16.59 10.27 5.70
C GLN A 263 16.77 11.50 4.82
N ALA A 264 16.00 11.59 3.72
CA ALA A 264 15.98 12.76 2.86
C ALA A 264 15.34 14.01 3.51
N GLY A 265 14.77 13.90 4.71
CA GLY A 265 14.10 15.02 5.38
C GLY A 265 12.72 15.37 4.79
N ILE A 266 12.11 14.48 4.01
CA ILE A 266 10.77 14.68 3.44
C ILE A 266 9.71 14.60 4.56
N PRO A 267 8.80 15.57 4.65
CA PRO A 267 7.70 15.55 5.62
C PRO A 267 6.84 14.29 5.47
N MET A 268 6.48 13.69 6.62
CA MET A 268 5.71 12.47 6.70
C MET A 268 4.30 12.73 7.22
N ASP A 269 3.30 12.13 6.58
CA ASP A 269 1.93 12.15 7.11
C ASP A 269 1.78 11.18 8.29
N PRO A 270 1.24 11.64 9.43
CA PRO A 270 1.14 10.80 10.64
C PRO A 270 0.09 9.69 10.52
N HIS A 271 -0.84 9.76 9.58
CA HIS A 271 -1.91 8.78 9.40
C HIS A 271 -1.51 7.70 8.39
N THR A 272 -1.10 8.10 7.17
CA THR A 272 -0.66 7.14 6.14
C THR A 272 0.70 6.53 6.44
N LYS A 273 1.55 7.21 7.21
CA LYS A 273 2.98 6.89 7.42
C LYS A 273 3.81 6.99 6.14
N GLY A 274 3.25 7.60 5.09
CA GLY A 274 3.90 7.92 3.83
C GLY A 274 4.36 9.38 3.75
N ALA A 275 4.99 9.75 2.64
CA ALA A 275 5.34 11.14 2.36
C ALA A 275 4.11 12.03 2.26
N VAL A 276 4.21 13.27 2.72
CA VAL A 276 3.27 14.33 2.36
C VAL A 276 3.51 14.67 0.90
N VAL A 277 2.46 14.59 0.07
CA VAL A 277 2.55 14.84 -1.36
C VAL A 277 1.56 15.91 -1.81
N TYR A 278 1.89 16.56 -2.92
CA TYR A 278 1.03 17.48 -3.64
C TYR A 278 0.14 16.76 -4.67
N GLU A 279 -0.73 17.50 -5.34
CA GLU A 279 -1.68 17.01 -6.36
C GLU A 279 -1.05 16.22 -7.50
N ASN A 280 0.24 16.44 -7.75
CA ASN A 280 1.04 15.82 -8.80
C ASN A 280 2.01 14.75 -8.27
N MET A 281 1.81 14.30 -7.03
CA MET A 281 2.65 13.33 -6.30
C MET A 281 4.06 13.83 -5.95
N GLU A 282 4.36 15.13 -6.14
CA GLU A 282 5.61 15.73 -5.68
C GLU A 282 5.63 15.80 -4.15
N THR A 283 6.79 15.57 -3.55
CA THR A 283 7.01 15.69 -2.10
C THR A 283 7.39 17.13 -1.70
N GLY A 284 7.75 17.33 -0.44
CA GLY A 284 8.27 18.61 0.03
C GLY A 284 9.65 19.00 -0.53
N ILE A 285 10.32 18.12 -1.27
CA ILE A 285 11.59 18.38 -1.97
C ILE A 285 11.29 18.53 -3.47
N PRO A 286 11.56 19.68 -4.10
CA PRO A 286 11.33 19.89 -5.51
C PRO A 286 12.01 18.85 -6.40
N GLY A 287 11.23 18.25 -7.31
CA GLY A 287 11.70 17.18 -8.20
C GLY A 287 11.86 15.81 -7.55
N VAL A 288 11.44 15.63 -6.31
CA VAL A 288 11.32 14.33 -5.66
C VAL A 288 9.85 13.97 -5.51
N PHE A 289 9.45 12.88 -6.11
CA PHE A 289 8.09 12.36 -6.13
C PHE A 289 7.99 11.05 -5.34
N ALA A 290 6.79 10.68 -4.92
CA ALA A 290 6.52 9.40 -4.30
C ALA A 290 5.16 8.87 -4.76
N CYS A 291 5.02 7.57 -5.01
CA CYS A 291 3.76 6.98 -5.46
C CYS A 291 3.61 5.50 -5.07
N GLY A 292 2.37 5.04 -5.04
CA GLY A 292 2.01 3.69 -4.65
C GLY A 292 2.07 3.48 -3.13
N ASN A 293 2.30 2.23 -2.72
CA ASN A 293 2.17 1.84 -1.30
C ASN A 293 3.20 2.48 -0.36
N VAL A 294 4.20 3.18 -0.87
CA VAL A 294 5.11 4.01 -0.07
C VAL A 294 4.45 5.29 0.43
N VAL A 295 3.41 5.80 -0.26
CA VAL A 295 2.61 6.97 0.13
C VAL A 295 1.44 6.57 1.00
N HIS A 296 0.62 5.64 0.51
CA HIS A 296 -0.49 5.03 1.23
C HIS A 296 -0.81 3.64 0.66
N VAL A 297 -1.37 2.75 1.48
CA VAL A 297 -1.64 1.38 1.04
C VAL A 297 -2.89 1.35 0.19
N HIS A 298 -2.78 0.87 -1.05
CA HIS A 298 -3.88 0.69 -2.00
C HIS A 298 -4.52 -0.70 -1.90
N ASP A 299 -5.78 -0.81 -2.31
CA ASP A 299 -6.51 -2.09 -2.40
C ASP A 299 -6.24 -2.81 -3.72
N LEU A 300 -6.09 -2.04 -4.81
CA LEU A 300 -5.91 -2.55 -6.15
C LEU A 300 -4.63 -1.99 -6.79
N VAL A 301 -3.87 -2.86 -7.42
CA VAL A 301 -2.65 -2.46 -8.14
C VAL A 301 -2.94 -1.53 -9.32
N ASP A 302 -4.14 -1.61 -9.89
CA ASP A 302 -4.57 -0.71 -10.97
C ASP A 302 -4.54 0.76 -10.52
N PHE A 303 -4.93 1.04 -9.28
CA PHE A 303 -4.86 2.39 -8.69
C PHE A 303 -3.43 2.78 -8.34
N VAL A 304 -2.61 1.85 -7.88
CA VAL A 304 -1.16 2.07 -7.72
C VAL A 304 -0.55 2.54 -9.04
N SER A 305 -0.85 1.83 -10.13
CA SER A 305 -0.32 2.17 -11.45
C SER A 305 -0.84 3.52 -11.95
N GLY A 306 -2.13 3.83 -11.73
CA GLY A 306 -2.71 5.13 -12.11
C GLY A 306 -2.09 6.32 -11.36
N GLU A 307 -1.85 6.17 -10.05
CA GLU A 307 -1.13 7.18 -9.25
C GLU A 307 0.32 7.33 -9.73
N SER A 308 0.95 6.22 -10.08
CA SER A 308 2.33 6.21 -10.57
C SER A 308 2.47 6.79 -11.98
N ASP A 309 1.45 6.62 -12.85
CA ASP A 309 1.40 7.29 -14.14
C ASP A 309 1.42 8.83 -13.96
N LEU A 310 0.66 9.34 -12.97
CA LEU A 310 0.68 10.76 -12.62
C LEU A 310 2.06 11.20 -12.13
N ALA A 311 2.68 10.45 -11.22
CA ALA A 311 4.03 10.77 -10.73
C ALA A 311 5.07 10.79 -11.86
N GLY A 312 5.01 9.81 -12.77
CA GLY A 312 5.90 9.74 -13.93
C GLY A 312 5.75 10.91 -14.89
N ALA A 313 4.50 11.27 -15.23
CA ALA A 313 4.20 12.43 -16.05
C ALA A 313 4.70 13.73 -15.40
N SER A 314 4.49 13.87 -14.10
CA SER A 314 4.89 15.04 -13.31
C SER A 314 6.42 15.19 -13.21
N ALA A 315 7.13 14.08 -12.99
CA ALA A 315 8.58 14.06 -12.99
C ALA A 315 9.16 14.43 -14.37
N ALA A 316 8.55 13.94 -15.45
CA ALA A 316 8.94 14.33 -16.81
C ALA A 316 8.72 15.83 -17.04
N ALA A 317 7.57 16.35 -16.64
CA ALA A 317 7.28 17.80 -16.76
C ALA A 317 8.28 18.65 -15.97
N TYR A 318 8.63 18.24 -14.72
CA TYR A 318 9.63 18.90 -13.90
C TYR A 318 11.00 18.96 -14.59
N VAL A 319 11.46 17.83 -15.12
CA VAL A 319 12.77 17.77 -15.80
C VAL A 319 12.79 18.59 -17.09
N LEU A 320 11.74 18.50 -17.90
CA LEU A 320 11.68 19.17 -19.22
C LEU A 320 11.44 20.67 -19.12
N LYS A 321 10.65 21.14 -18.14
CA LYS A 321 10.40 22.55 -17.90
C LYS A 321 11.50 23.23 -17.08
N GLY A 322 12.21 22.47 -16.24
CA GLY A 322 13.35 22.93 -15.45
C GLY A 322 13.02 23.76 -14.20
N GLU A 323 11.75 23.86 -13.82
CA GLU A 323 11.30 24.72 -12.71
C GLU A 323 10.36 23.96 -11.77
N ALA A 324 10.53 24.21 -10.47
CA ALA A 324 9.54 23.84 -9.45
C ALA A 324 8.40 24.86 -9.46
N SER A 325 7.21 24.44 -9.05
CA SER A 325 6.09 25.37 -8.90
C SER A 325 6.21 26.17 -7.60
N ASP A 326 6.08 27.49 -7.71
CA ASP A 326 5.99 28.43 -6.59
C ASP A 326 4.53 28.75 -6.20
N ALA A 327 3.56 28.02 -6.76
CA ALA A 327 2.14 28.25 -6.51
C ALA A 327 1.78 27.99 -5.03
N ALA A 328 0.94 28.87 -4.49
CA ALA A 328 0.43 28.72 -3.13
C ALA A 328 -0.36 27.40 -2.99
N ALA A 329 -0.05 26.66 -1.94
CA ALA A 329 -0.69 25.37 -1.66
C ALA A 329 -1.73 25.50 -0.55
N LEU A 330 -2.82 24.75 -0.69
CA LEU A 330 -3.85 24.52 0.33
C LEU A 330 -3.64 23.16 0.96
N ASP A 331 -3.82 23.05 2.28
CA ASP A 331 -3.82 21.75 2.97
C ASP A 331 -5.17 21.05 2.77
N LEU A 332 -5.13 19.71 2.55
CA LEU A 332 -6.29 18.83 2.60
C LEU A 332 -6.32 18.13 3.95
N ILE A 333 -7.36 18.40 4.74
CA ILE A 333 -7.50 17.94 6.12
C ILE A 333 -8.58 16.84 6.19
N PRO A 334 -8.29 15.66 6.77
CA PRO A 334 -9.31 14.67 7.05
C PRO A 334 -10.26 15.18 8.16
N GLY A 335 -11.54 15.27 7.84
CA GLY A 335 -12.62 15.66 8.77
C GLY A 335 -13.30 14.46 9.40
N ASN A 336 -14.55 14.68 9.86
CA ASN A 336 -15.34 13.63 10.49
C ASN A 336 -15.47 12.39 9.60
N GLY A 337 -15.26 11.19 10.16
CA GLY A 337 -15.39 9.93 9.46
C GLY A 337 -14.25 9.59 8.50
N VAL A 338 -13.34 10.52 8.19
CA VAL A 338 -12.20 10.32 7.27
C VAL A 338 -10.93 10.04 8.05
N GLY A 339 -10.19 8.99 7.66
CA GLY A 339 -8.95 8.58 8.31
C GLY A 339 -7.73 9.39 7.89
N TYR A 340 -7.60 9.68 6.62
CA TYR A 340 -6.53 10.46 5.98
C TYR A 340 -6.98 10.89 4.58
N THR A 341 -6.25 11.81 3.96
CA THR A 341 -6.40 12.21 2.56
C THR A 341 -5.08 12.15 1.81
N VAL A 342 -5.10 11.77 0.54
CA VAL A 342 -3.96 11.85 -0.39
C VAL A 342 -4.48 12.44 -1.71
N PRO A 343 -3.85 13.53 -2.22
CA PRO A 343 -2.73 14.26 -1.63
C PRO A 343 -3.09 14.95 -0.32
N GLN A 344 -2.08 15.37 0.46
CA GLN A 344 -2.27 16.17 1.66
C GLN A 344 -2.24 17.67 1.36
N ARG A 345 -1.69 18.06 0.20
CA ARG A 345 -1.59 19.43 -0.26
C ARG A 345 -2.00 19.55 -1.71
N VAL A 346 -2.55 20.70 -2.08
CA VAL A 346 -2.96 21.00 -3.45
C VAL A 346 -2.57 22.44 -3.78
N ARG A 347 -1.94 22.64 -4.93
CA ARG A 347 -1.69 23.95 -5.55
C ARG A 347 -2.78 24.17 -6.59
N PRO A 348 -3.85 24.94 -6.32
CA PRO A 348 -4.98 25.12 -7.25
C PRO A 348 -4.59 25.60 -8.64
N ALA A 349 -3.54 26.44 -8.73
CA ALA A 349 -3.04 26.96 -9.99
C ALA A 349 -2.46 25.86 -10.90
N ASP A 350 -1.86 24.81 -10.31
CA ASP A 350 -1.19 23.71 -11.03
C ASP A 350 -2.15 22.57 -11.40
N VAL A 351 -3.35 22.57 -10.87
CA VAL A 351 -4.38 21.59 -11.26
C VAL A 351 -4.90 21.92 -12.66
N ASP A 352 -4.88 20.95 -13.57
CA ASP A 352 -5.39 21.14 -14.93
C ASP A 352 -6.93 21.17 -14.95
N ARG A 353 -7.60 20.08 -14.62
CA ARG A 353 -9.07 19.94 -14.64
C ARG A 353 -9.65 19.63 -13.26
N SER A 354 -9.06 18.70 -12.57
CA SER A 354 -9.50 18.24 -11.25
C SER A 354 -8.33 17.61 -10.49
N VAL A 355 -8.41 17.60 -9.17
CA VAL A 355 -7.54 16.80 -8.32
C VAL A 355 -8.30 15.56 -7.85
N ASN A 356 -7.66 14.39 -7.99
CA ASN A 356 -8.15 13.16 -7.41
C ASN A 356 -7.73 13.10 -5.94
N ILE A 357 -8.69 12.94 -5.05
CA ILE A 357 -8.46 12.80 -3.60
C ILE A 357 -8.84 11.38 -3.21
N SER A 358 -7.85 10.64 -2.70
CA SER A 358 -8.01 9.30 -2.16
C SER A 358 -8.06 9.35 -0.65
N PHE A 359 -8.94 8.55 -0.02
CA PHE A 359 -9.04 8.48 1.44
C PHE A 359 -9.67 7.16 1.89
N ARG A 360 -9.60 6.86 3.20
CA ARG A 360 -10.34 5.76 3.82
C ARG A 360 -11.25 6.30 4.92
N VAL A 361 -12.40 5.67 5.06
CA VAL A 361 -13.33 5.95 6.16
C VAL A 361 -12.89 5.21 7.42
N ARG A 362 -13.32 5.70 8.60
CA ARG A 362 -12.95 5.11 9.90
C ARG A 362 -13.89 4.00 10.36
N GLN A 363 -15.09 3.92 9.80
CA GLN A 363 -16.12 2.92 10.10
C GLN A 363 -16.94 2.59 8.87
N ASN A 364 -17.79 1.57 8.97
CA ASN A 364 -18.75 1.25 7.90
C ASN A 364 -19.86 2.32 7.87
N TYR A 365 -20.18 2.79 6.68
CA TYR A 365 -21.27 3.71 6.40
C TYR A 365 -22.28 3.05 5.43
N GLY A 366 -23.56 3.25 5.70
CA GLY A 366 -24.64 3.04 4.75
C GLY A 366 -24.80 4.22 3.78
N PRO A 367 -26.01 4.56 3.35
CA PRO A 367 -26.26 5.74 2.52
C PRO A 367 -25.71 7.01 3.18
N SER A 368 -24.79 7.67 2.50
CA SER A 368 -24.02 8.76 3.05
C SER A 368 -23.53 9.71 1.95
N GLN A 369 -22.93 10.80 2.34
CA GLN A 369 -22.33 11.77 1.43
C GLN A 369 -20.92 12.16 1.92
N ILE A 370 -20.00 12.30 0.96
CA ILE A 370 -18.70 12.88 1.17
C ILE A 370 -18.84 14.37 0.92
N THR A 371 -18.42 15.21 1.85
CA THR A 371 -18.44 16.67 1.73
C THR A 371 -17.03 17.21 1.67
N VAL A 372 -16.81 18.23 0.81
CA VAL A 372 -15.56 19.00 0.77
C VAL A 372 -15.92 20.44 1.15
N THR A 373 -15.32 20.95 2.21
CA THR A 373 -15.58 22.30 2.74
C THR A 373 -14.30 23.13 2.83
N CYS A 374 -14.46 24.46 2.76
CA CYS A 374 -13.41 25.43 3.03
C CYS A 374 -13.97 26.52 3.97
N GLY A 375 -13.36 26.70 5.15
CA GLY A 375 -13.84 27.68 6.12
C GLY A 375 -15.31 27.46 6.53
N GLY A 376 -15.80 26.21 6.56
CA GLY A 376 -17.21 25.86 6.84
C GLY A 376 -18.15 26.01 5.63
N ARG A 377 -17.71 26.58 4.51
CA ARG A 377 -18.50 26.67 3.27
C ARG A 377 -18.34 25.39 2.47
N GLN A 378 -19.44 24.73 2.12
CA GLN A 378 -19.42 23.52 1.28
C GLN A 378 -19.08 23.90 -0.17
N LEU A 379 -18.03 23.24 -0.71
CA LEU A 379 -17.59 23.38 -2.09
C LEU A 379 -18.13 22.25 -2.98
N ALA A 380 -18.12 21.01 -2.46
CA ALA A 380 -18.55 19.83 -3.21
C ALA A 380 -19.24 18.82 -2.31
N ARG A 381 -20.06 17.93 -2.94
CA ARG A 381 -20.74 16.82 -2.28
C ARG A 381 -20.82 15.63 -3.23
N PHE A 382 -20.50 14.43 -2.72
CA PHE A 382 -20.52 13.17 -3.48
C PHE A 382 -21.32 12.11 -2.71
N LYS A 383 -22.39 11.59 -3.29
CA LYS A 383 -23.23 10.55 -2.67
C LYS A 383 -22.54 9.19 -2.72
N ARG A 384 -22.74 8.38 -1.67
CA ARG A 384 -22.33 6.99 -1.59
C ARG A 384 -23.46 6.12 -1.02
N GLN A 385 -23.62 4.92 -1.55
CA GLN A 385 -24.58 3.96 -1.01
C GLN A 385 -23.98 3.17 0.16
N ARG A 386 -22.67 2.97 0.12
CA ARG A 386 -21.90 2.25 1.13
C ARG A 386 -20.45 2.69 1.07
N MET A 387 -19.78 2.74 2.22
CA MET A 387 -18.33 2.86 2.34
C MET A 387 -17.84 1.97 3.49
N ALA A 388 -16.63 1.41 3.37
CA ALA A 388 -16.02 0.54 4.38
C ALA A 388 -14.54 0.89 4.60
N PRO A 389 -13.98 0.74 5.82
CA PRO A 389 -12.57 1.04 6.11
C PRO A 389 -11.58 0.23 5.27
N GLY A 390 -11.96 -0.98 4.85
CA GLY A 390 -11.16 -1.85 3.98
C GLY A 390 -11.08 -1.38 2.52
N GLU A 391 -11.97 -0.49 2.09
CA GLU A 391 -12.05 -0.02 0.71
C GLU A 391 -11.64 1.45 0.63
N MET A 392 -10.80 1.78 -0.37
CA MET A 392 -10.36 3.15 -0.61
C MET A 392 -11.41 3.91 -1.42
N GLU A 393 -11.75 5.09 -0.94
CA GLU A 393 -12.64 6.03 -1.62
C GLU A 393 -11.84 7.01 -2.48
N HIS A 394 -12.43 7.37 -3.61
CA HIS A 394 -11.87 8.38 -4.52
C HIS A 394 -12.94 9.41 -4.89
N ILE A 395 -12.54 10.67 -4.86
CA ILE A 395 -13.33 11.79 -5.39
C ILE A 395 -12.47 12.66 -6.31
N ALA A 396 -13.06 13.16 -7.38
CA ALA A 396 -12.42 14.13 -8.26
C ALA A 396 -12.99 15.53 -7.94
N LEU A 397 -12.16 16.41 -7.38
CA LEU A 397 -12.55 17.78 -7.08
C LEU A 397 -12.17 18.69 -8.26
N PRO A 398 -13.15 19.30 -8.97
CA PRO A 398 -12.88 20.16 -10.12
C PRO A 398 -12.09 21.41 -9.76
N LYS A 399 -11.18 21.85 -10.66
CA LYS A 399 -10.38 23.07 -10.52
C LYS A 399 -11.24 24.31 -10.17
N VAL A 400 -12.36 24.48 -10.84
CA VAL A 400 -13.27 25.62 -10.62
C VAL A 400 -13.83 25.69 -9.19
N LEU A 401 -13.81 24.59 -8.44
CA LEU A 401 -14.17 24.55 -7.02
C LEU A 401 -12.97 24.82 -6.13
N LEU A 402 -11.78 24.35 -6.53
CA LEU A 402 -10.52 24.66 -5.86
C LEU A 402 -10.20 26.14 -5.87
N GLU A 403 -10.42 26.81 -7.01
CA GLU A 403 -10.20 28.26 -7.18
C GLU A 403 -11.09 29.13 -6.28
N LYS A 404 -12.16 28.56 -5.72
CA LYS A 404 -13.03 29.24 -4.73
C LYS A 404 -12.51 29.10 -3.30
N ALA A 405 -11.52 28.26 -3.07
CA ALA A 405 -10.99 28.02 -1.74
C ALA A 405 -9.95 29.08 -1.37
N ASP A 406 -10.11 29.66 -0.21
CA ASP A 406 -9.26 30.70 0.38
C ASP A 406 -8.53 30.22 1.64
N GLY A 407 -8.57 28.91 1.92
CA GLY A 407 -7.96 28.27 3.06
C GLY A 407 -7.99 26.76 2.96
N PRO A 408 -7.66 26.04 4.06
CA PRO A 408 -7.61 24.57 4.07
C PRO A 408 -8.94 23.94 3.64
N LEU A 409 -8.82 22.84 2.90
CA LEU A 409 -9.95 22.01 2.48
C LEU A 409 -10.16 20.88 3.47
N THR A 410 -11.39 20.67 3.94
CA THR A 410 -11.74 19.56 4.82
C THR A 410 -12.61 18.56 4.06
N VAL A 411 -12.20 17.28 4.07
CA VAL A 411 -12.97 16.16 3.50
C VAL A 411 -13.62 15.41 4.66
N ALA A 412 -14.95 15.31 4.67
CA ALA A 412 -15.69 14.66 5.73
C ALA A 412 -16.79 13.75 5.19
N VAL A 413 -17.30 12.87 6.03
CA VAL A 413 -18.44 11.98 5.75
C VAL A 413 -19.60 12.35 6.64
N GLU A 414 -20.78 12.44 6.04
CA GLU A 414 -22.06 12.69 6.71
C GLU A 414 -23.02 11.57 6.35
N GLU A 415 -23.66 10.95 7.33
CA GLU A 415 -24.75 9.99 7.10
C GLU A 415 -25.98 10.72 6.58
N VAL A 416 -26.63 10.15 5.56
CA VAL A 416 -27.91 10.64 5.08
C VAL A 416 -28.99 9.93 5.89
N ILE A 417 -29.57 10.64 6.82
CA ILE A 417 -30.77 10.14 7.53
C ILE A 417 -31.86 10.00 6.47
N ALA A 418 -32.32 8.78 6.22
CA ALA A 418 -33.49 8.57 5.39
C ALA A 418 -34.69 9.23 6.08
N GLU A 419 -35.28 10.22 5.42
CA GLU A 419 -36.59 10.77 5.82
C GLU A 419 -37.71 9.74 5.69
#